data_091daf4c3edcc46f952874a9083ea698
#
_entry.id   091daf4c3edcc46f952874a9083ea698
#
_cell.length_a   1.000
_cell.length_b   1.000
_cell.length_c   1.000
_cell.angle_alpha   90.00
_cell.angle_beta   90.00
_cell.angle_gamma   90.00
#
_symmetry.space_group_name_H-M   'P 1'
#
loop_
_entity.id
_entity.type
_entity.pdbx_description
1 polymer ?
#
loop_
_entity_poly.entity_id
_entity_poly.type
_entity_poly.pdbx_seq_one_letter_code
_entity_poly.pdbx_strand_id
1 'polypeptide(L)'
;MALRAEKKAATRTAIADAALALFLARGFDRVTVAEVAEAARVSVNTAFNYFPTKEDLFFDRQEQVVQRLAAAVRDRAPHESPVGAVRRLFLEELDRGDPTLGLSPGAEAFWQVVEDSPALQARARLLAQLAEEALADALGGALGGPRWRAAVLAGVDRALHAQIRDRIRAGADPEAVRAEVRAEAEAAYDALSKLA
;
A
#
# COMPACT_ATOMS: atom_id res chain seq x y z
N MET A 1 20.33 -12.15 19.56
CA MET A 1 19.15 -12.22 18.66
C MET A 1 18.94 -10.93 17.87
N ALA A 2 19.08 -9.74 18.46
CA ALA A 2 18.88 -8.44 17.80
C ALA A 2 19.73 -8.23 16.55
N LEU A 3 21.05 -8.44 16.60
CA LEU A 3 21.97 -8.25 15.47
C LEU A 3 21.62 -9.11 14.23
N ARG A 4 21.12 -10.33 14.44
CA ARG A 4 20.70 -11.20 13.32
C ARG A 4 19.42 -10.69 12.66
N ALA A 5 18.47 -10.20 13.44
CA ALA A 5 17.24 -9.59 12.93
C ALA A 5 17.55 -8.30 12.15
N GLU A 6 18.45 -7.48 12.68
CA GLU A 6 18.89 -6.23 12.03
C GLU A 6 19.58 -6.51 10.68
N LYS A 7 20.52 -7.46 10.65
CA LYS A 7 21.16 -7.87 9.38
C LYS A 7 20.17 -8.41 8.38
N LYS A 8 19.17 -9.20 8.84
CA LYS A 8 18.10 -9.71 7.98
C LYS A 8 17.27 -8.56 7.38
N ALA A 9 16.88 -7.59 8.20
CA ALA A 9 16.15 -6.42 7.74
C ALA A 9 16.96 -5.59 6.73
N ALA A 10 18.24 -5.30 7.05
CA ALA A 10 19.13 -4.56 6.15
C ALA A 10 19.30 -5.26 4.79
N THR A 11 19.47 -6.58 4.78
CA THR A 11 19.57 -7.34 3.52
C THR A 11 18.27 -7.27 2.73
N ARG A 12 17.10 -7.40 3.40
CA ARG A 12 15.79 -7.28 2.75
C ARG A 12 15.64 -5.92 2.07
N THR A 13 15.95 -4.84 2.80
CA THR A 13 15.89 -3.46 2.27
C THR A 13 16.81 -3.28 1.07
N ALA A 14 18.07 -3.74 1.16
CA ALA A 14 19.03 -3.62 0.05
C ALA A 14 18.56 -4.33 -1.23
N ILE A 15 17.91 -5.50 -1.10
CA ILE A 15 17.35 -6.22 -2.24
C ILE A 15 16.15 -5.46 -2.83
N ALA A 16 15.23 -4.95 -1.99
CA ALA A 16 14.07 -4.20 -2.43
C ALA A 16 14.46 -2.89 -3.12
N ASP A 17 15.41 -2.14 -2.57
CA ASP A 17 15.91 -0.88 -3.15
C ASP A 17 16.57 -1.12 -4.52
N ALA A 18 17.42 -2.15 -4.63
CA ALA A 18 18.03 -2.52 -5.90
C ALA A 18 16.98 -2.92 -6.95
N ALA A 19 15.97 -3.69 -6.54
CA ALA A 19 14.87 -4.10 -7.40
C ALA A 19 14.08 -2.89 -7.91
N LEU A 20 13.65 -2.02 -6.99
CA LEU A 20 12.86 -0.83 -7.33
C LEU A 20 13.63 0.08 -8.30
N ALA A 21 14.91 0.35 -8.03
CA ALA A 21 15.75 1.16 -8.91
C ALA A 21 15.83 0.59 -10.34
N LEU A 22 16.01 -0.72 -10.47
CA LEU A 22 16.05 -1.39 -11.77
C LEU A 22 14.69 -1.36 -12.47
N PHE A 23 13.60 -1.61 -11.76
CA PHE A 23 12.25 -1.60 -12.31
C PHE A 23 11.85 -0.20 -12.79
N LEU A 24 12.16 0.84 -12.03
CA LEU A 24 11.89 2.23 -12.44
C LEU A 24 12.71 2.64 -13.67
N ALA A 25 13.97 2.20 -13.75
CA ALA A 25 14.85 2.56 -14.87
C ALA A 25 14.53 1.81 -16.17
N ARG A 26 14.07 0.56 -16.09
CA ARG A 26 13.99 -0.35 -17.25
C ARG A 26 12.61 -0.96 -17.48
N GLY A 27 11.67 -0.75 -16.58
CA GLY A 27 10.36 -1.41 -16.55
C GLY A 27 10.42 -2.81 -15.91
N PHE A 28 9.29 -3.22 -15.33
CA PHE A 28 9.20 -4.48 -14.59
C PHE A 28 9.56 -5.69 -15.45
N ASP A 29 8.94 -5.85 -16.63
CA ASP A 29 9.03 -7.09 -17.41
C ASP A 29 10.43 -7.37 -17.96
N ARG A 30 11.25 -6.33 -18.16
CA ARG A 30 12.61 -6.44 -18.73
C ARG A 30 13.70 -6.75 -17.72
N VAL A 31 13.42 -6.68 -16.42
CA VAL A 31 14.40 -6.96 -15.36
C VAL A 31 14.21 -8.36 -14.84
N THR A 32 15.30 -9.09 -14.64
CA THR A 32 15.29 -10.44 -14.07
C THR A 32 15.66 -10.43 -12.57
N VAL A 33 15.24 -11.44 -11.83
CA VAL A 33 15.64 -11.61 -10.42
C VAL A 33 17.15 -11.80 -10.28
N ALA A 34 17.82 -12.37 -11.30
CA ALA A 34 19.28 -12.51 -11.31
C ALA A 34 19.98 -11.15 -11.33
N GLU A 35 19.52 -10.22 -12.17
CA GLU A 35 20.06 -8.85 -12.23
C GLU A 35 19.83 -8.09 -10.91
N VAL A 36 18.67 -8.28 -10.28
CA VAL A 36 18.40 -7.71 -8.96
C VAL A 36 19.34 -8.28 -7.90
N ALA A 37 19.57 -9.60 -7.88
CA ALA A 37 20.46 -10.25 -6.96
C ALA A 37 21.90 -9.78 -7.13
N GLU A 38 22.36 -9.61 -8.37
CA GLU A 38 23.69 -9.05 -8.69
C GLU A 38 23.83 -7.62 -8.18
N ALA A 39 22.84 -6.75 -8.47
CA ALA A 39 22.84 -5.36 -8.01
C ALA A 39 22.85 -5.25 -6.48
N ALA A 40 22.10 -6.12 -5.79
CA ALA A 40 22.05 -6.20 -4.33
C ALA A 40 23.25 -6.96 -3.70
N ARG A 41 24.18 -7.51 -4.52
CA ARG A 41 25.34 -8.31 -4.10
C ARG A 41 24.95 -9.54 -3.24
N VAL A 42 23.89 -10.21 -3.63
CA VAL A 42 23.43 -11.46 -3.01
C VAL A 42 23.31 -12.57 -4.05
N SER A 43 23.16 -13.82 -3.61
CA SER A 43 22.83 -14.90 -4.54
C SER A 43 21.36 -14.84 -4.96
N VAL A 44 21.02 -15.37 -6.13
CA VAL A 44 19.63 -15.48 -6.62
C VAL A 44 18.77 -16.25 -5.61
N ASN A 45 19.31 -17.32 -5.03
CA ASN A 45 18.62 -18.09 -4.00
C ASN A 45 18.36 -17.26 -2.73
N THR A 46 19.28 -16.36 -2.37
CA THR A 46 19.07 -15.43 -1.26
C THR A 46 17.92 -14.47 -1.59
N ALA A 47 17.87 -13.91 -2.80
CA ALA A 47 16.78 -13.03 -3.21
C ALA A 47 15.42 -13.72 -3.10
N PHE A 48 15.28 -14.96 -3.61
CA PHE A 48 14.04 -15.75 -3.50
C PHE A 48 13.68 -16.13 -2.06
N ASN A 49 14.64 -16.28 -1.15
CA ASN A 49 14.35 -16.53 0.27
C ASN A 49 13.71 -15.32 0.98
N TYR A 50 13.97 -14.10 0.49
CA TYR A 50 13.36 -12.88 1.01
C TYR A 50 12.08 -12.49 0.25
N PHE A 51 12.02 -12.77 -1.04
CA PHE A 51 10.95 -12.37 -1.95
C PHE A 51 10.63 -13.55 -2.88
N PRO A 52 9.63 -14.38 -2.54
CA PRO A 52 9.29 -15.60 -3.28
C PRO A 52 8.96 -15.37 -4.75
N THR A 53 8.44 -14.20 -5.11
CA THR A 53 8.10 -13.83 -6.48
C THR A 53 8.76 -12.51 -6.88
N LYS A 54 8.81 -12.25 -8.18
CA LYS A 54 9.33 -10.98 -8.71
C LYS A 54 8.42 -9.81 -8.35
N GLU A 55 7.12 -10.06 -8.29
CA GLU A 55 6.12 -9.08 -7.85
C GLU A 55 6.30 -8.69 -6.37
N ASP A 56 6.77 -9.60 -5.53
CA ASP A 56 7.07 -9.32 -4.12
C ASP A 56 8.28 -8.37 -3.97
N LEU A 57 9.21 -8.38 -4.92
CA LEU A 57 10.31 -7.41 -4.97
C LEU A 57 9.82 -5.99 -5.27
N PHE A 58 8.79 -5.86 -6.10
CA PHE A 58 8.20 -4.57 -6.43
C PHE A 58 7.30 -4.06 -5.31
N PHE A 59 6.43 -4.93 -4.77
CA PHE A 59 5.53 -4.63 -3.66
C PHE A 59 6.14 -5.08 -2.32
N ASP A 60 7.34 -4.61 -1.99
CA ASP A 60 8.08 -5.03 -0.80
C ASP A 60 7.34 -4.79 0.52
N ARG A 61 6.44 -3.82 0.57
CA ARG A 61 5.60 -3.45 1.73
C ARG A 61 4.19 -4.04 1.68
N GLN A 62 3.94 -5.02 0.82
CA GLN A 62 2.59 -5.57 0.61
C GLN A 62 1.89 -6.03 1.89
N GLU A 63 2.61 -6.64 2.83
CA GLU A 63 2.03 -7.08 4.10
C GLU A 63 1.52 -5.90 4.93
N GLN A 64 2.28 -4.81 4.99
CA GLN A 64 1.88 -3.58 5.68
C GLN A 64 0.66 -2.95 5.02
N VAL A 65 0.64 -2.90 3.68
CA VAL A 65 -0.50 -2.36 2.91
C VAL A 65 -1.75 -3.20 3.12
N VAL A 66 -1.65 -4.53 3.08
CA VAL A 66 -2.77 -5.46 3.31
C VAL A 66 -3.33 -5.32 4.72
N GLN A 67 -2.48 -5.19 5.74
CA GLN A 67 -2.92 -5.10 7.14
C GLN A 67 -3.30 -3.69 7.61
N ARG A 68 -3.03 -2.66 6.81
CA ARG A 68 -3.14 -1.24 7.19
C ARG A 68 -4.52 -0.87 7.77
N LEU A 69 -5.60 -1.10 7.05
CA LEU A 69 -6.96 -0.78 7.49
C LEU A 69 -7.41 -1.70 8.63
N ALA A 70 -7.10 -2.99 8.53
CA ALA A 70 -7.41 -3.98 9.54
C ALA A 70 -6.73 -3.65 10.88
N ALA A 71 -5.48 -3.23 10.86
CA ALA A 71 -4.74 -2.80 12.05
C ALA A 71 -5.40 -1.58 12.68
N ALA A 72 -5.72 -0.54 11.90
CA ALA A 72 -6.40 0.64 12.40
C ALA A 72 -7.72 0.31 13.13
N VAL A 73 -8.49 -0.64 12.59
CA VAL A 73 -9.74 -1.09 13.19
C VAL A 73 -9.50 -1.92 14.46
N ARG A 74 -8.50 -2.81 14.47
CA ARG A 74 -8.17 -3.64 15.66
C ARG A 74 -7.64 -2.80 16.82
N ASP A 75 -6.79 -1.82 16.50
CA ASP A 75 -6.05 -1.03 17.48
C ASP A 75 -6.79 0.25 17.89
N ARG A 76 -8.05 0.42 17.45
CA ARG A 76 -8.87 1.59 17.76
C ARG A 76 -9.20 1.69 19.25
N ALA A 77 -9.42 2.92 19.71
CA ALA A 77 -9.91 3.14 21.07
C ALA A 77 -11.30 2.50 21.28
N PRO A 78 -11.66 2.08 22.53
CA PRO A 78 -12.92 1.38 22.80
C PRO A 78 -14.19 2.13 22.36
N HIS A 79 -14.15 3.46 22.33
CA HIS A 79 -15.25 4.34 21.94
C HIS A 79 -15.16 4.83 20.49
N GLU A 80 -14.11 4.48 19.77
CA GLU A 80 -13.91 4.86 18.38
C GLU A 80 -14.63 3.89 17.45
N SER A 81 -15.42 4.41 16.50
CA SER A 81 -16.05 3.57 15.50
C SER A 81 -15.01 3.04 14.49
N PRO A 82 -15.24 1.91 13.81
CA PRO A 82 -14.37 1.42 12.74
C PRO A 82 -14.16 2.45 11.62
N VAL A 83 -15.20 3.19 11.25
CA VAL A 83 -15.11 4.28 10.26
C VAL A 83 -14.22 5.41 10.78
N GLY A 84 -14.38 5.79 12.06
CA GLY A 84 -13.52 6.79 12.70
C GLY A 84 -12.04 6.40 12.70
N ALA A 85 -11.75 5.13 12.99
CA ALA A 85 -10.37 4.61 12.98
C ALA A 85 -9.72 4.69 11.59
N VAL A 86 -10.45 4.32 10.53
CA VAL A 86 -9.94 4.41 9.16
C VAL A 86 -9.80 5.88 8.72
N ARG A 87 -10.78 6.74 9.05
CA ARG A 87 -10.67 8.20 8.82
C ARG A 87 -9.41 8.77 9.48
N ARG A 88 -9.22 8.49 10.76
CA ARG A 88 -8.04 8.96 11.52
C ARG A 88 -6.74 8.48 10.86
N LEU A 89 -6.65 7.18 10.51
CA LEU A 89 -5.47 6.63 9.82
C LEU A 89 -5.18 7.41 8.54
N PHE A 90 -6.16 7.59 7.66
CA PHE A 90 -5.97 8.27 6.38
C PHE A 90 -5.50 9.71 6.55
N LEU A 91 -6.10 10.45 7.50
CA LEU A 91 -5.71 11.83 7.79
C LEU A 91 -4.30 11.93 8.40
N GLU A 92 -3.93 11.02 9.30
CA GLU A 92 -2.57 10.91 9.85
C GLU A 92 -1.53 10.59 8.76
N GLU A 93 -1.88 9.75 7.78
CA GLU A 93 -1.03 9.45 6.63
C GLU A 93 -0.82 10.67 5.74
N LEU A 94 -1.87 11.46 5.51
CA LEU A 94 -1.77 12.75 4.82
C LEU A 94 -0.85 13.72 5.55
N ASP A 95 -0.99 13.83 6.89
CA ASP A 95 -0.21 14.75 7.71
C ASP A 95 1.28 14.44 7.71
N ARG A 96 1.64 13.16 7.81
CA ARG A 96 3.05 12.75 7.81
C ARG A 96 3.64 12.56 6.41
N GLY A 97 2.85 12.78 5.34
CA GLY A 97 3.31 12.60 3.96
C GLY A 97 3.69 11.16 3.65
N ASP A 98 2.84 10.19 4.07
CA ASP A 98 3.15 8.77 3.90
C ASP A 98 3.40 8.44 2.42
N PRO A 99 4.52 7.78 2.08
CA PRO A 99 4.85 7.47 0.69
C PRO A 99 3.81 6.62 -0.04
N THR A 100 3.01 5.81 0.69
CA THR A 100 1.97 4.95 0.11
C THR A 100 0.81 5.74 -0.48
N LEU A 101 0.62 7.00 -0.07
CA LEU A 101 -0.39 7.89 -0.65
C LEU A 101 -0.07 8.32 -2.08
N GLY A 102 1.20 8.27 -2.49
CA GLY A 102 1.60 8.67 -3.84
C GLY A 102 1.78 10.17 -4.03
N LEU A 103 1.94 10.96 -2.96
CA LEU A 103 2.23 12.40 -2.99
C LEU A 103 3.73 12.71 -3.05
N SER A 104 4.59 11.71 -2.84
CA SER A 104 6.03 11.86 -2.82
C SER A 104 6.64 11.90 -4.21
N PRO A 105 7.82 12.56 -4.40
CA PRO A 105 8.56 12.48 -5.66
C PRO A 105 8.81 11.03 -6.09
N GLY A 106 8.59 10.74 -7.38
CA GLY A 106 8.76 9.39 -7.94
C GLY A 106 7.52 8.49 -7.86
N ALA A 107 6.45 8.88 -7.17
CA ALA A 107 5.21 8.10 -7.11
C ALA A 107 4.58 7.89 -8.49
N GLU A 108 4.66 8.89 -9.38
CA GLU A 108 4.19 8.77 -10.76
C GLU A 108 4.94 7.66 -11.50
N ALA A 109 6.28 7.65 -11.43
CA ALA A 109 7.10 6.63 -12.08
C ALA A 109 6.79 5.22 -11.54
N PHE A 110 6.56 5.09 -10.23
CA PHE A 110 6.14 3.82 -9.62
C PHE A 110 4.82 3.31 -10.23
N TRP A 111 3.80 4.17 -10.30
CA TRP A 111 2.50 3.78 -10.85
C TRP A 111 2.55 3.54 -12.35
N GLN A 112 3.40 4.25 -13.10
CA GLN A 112 3.60 3.99 -14.52
C GLN A 112 4.13 2.57 -14.74
N VAL A 113 5.10 2.10 -13.93
CA VAL A 113 5.60 0.72 -14.02
C VAL A 113 4.51 -0.30 -13.71
N VAL A 114 3.59 -0.01 -12.76
CA VAL A 114 2.44 -0.88 -12.50
C VAL A 114 1.51 -0.95 -13.70
N GLU A 115 1.22 0.18 -14.33
CA GLU A 115 0.30 0.26 -15.48
C GLU A 115 0.87 -0.43 -16.72
N ASP A 116 2.18 -0.37 -16.91
CA ASP A 116 2.85 -0.99 -18.05
C ASP A 116 2.99 -2.52 -17.90
N SER A 117 2.72 -3.10 -16.70
CA SER A 117 2.87 -4.53 -16.45
C SER A 117 1.56 -5.20 -16.05
N PRO A 118 0.97 -6.08 -16.90
CA PRO A 118 -0.20 -6.86 -16.52
C PRO A 118 -0.01 -7.71 -15.26
N ALA A 119 1.21 -8.19 -15.00
CA ALA A 119 1.54 -8.97 -13.82
C ALA A 119 1.43 -8.11 -12.54
N LEU A 120 1.98 -6.89 -12.56
CA LEU A 120 1.87 -5.96 -11.43
C LEU A 120 0.43 -5.48 -11.22
N GLN A 121 -0.33 -5.23 -12.28
CA GLN A 121 -1.75 -4.91 -12.18
C GLN A 121 -2.55 -6.05 -11.54
N ALA A 122 -2.29 -7.30 -11.94
CA ALA A 122 -2.92 -8.47 -11.33
C ALA A 122 -2.56 -8.59 -9.84
N ARG A 123 -1.28 -8.39 -9.49
CA ARG A 123 -0.82 -8.39 -8.10
C ARG A 123 -1.47 -7.28 -7.29
N ALA A 124 -1.55 -6.06 -7.81
CA ALA A 124 -2.19 -4.93 -7.12
C ALA A 124 -3.68 -5.21 -6.82
N ARG A 125 -4.41 -5.83 -7.77
CA ARG A 125 -5.80 -6.25 -7.53
C ARG A 125 -5.91 -7.30 -6.44
N LEU A 126 -5.01 -8.29 -6.44
CA LEU A 126 -4.97 -9.31 -5.38
C LEU A 126 -4.69 -8.70 -4.01
N LEU A 127 -3.73 -7.77 -3.92
CA LEU A 127 -3.42 -7.07 -2.66
C LEU A 127 -4.61 -6.26 -2.15
N ALA A 128 -5.35 -5.60 -3.03
CA ALA A 128 -6.57 -4.88 -2.67
C ALA A 128 -7.66 -5.83 -2.13
N GLN A 129 -7.83 -7.01 -2.74
CA GLN A 129 -8.74 -8.04 -2.25
C GLN A 129 -8.33 -8.56 -0.88
N LEU A 130 -7.05 -8.89 -0.68
CA LEU A 130 -6.54 -9.36 0.60
C LEU A 130 -6.68 -8.29 1.71
N ALA A 131 -6.51 -7.01 1.38
CA ALA A 131 -6.73 -5.92 2.32
C ALA A 131 -8.22 -5.80 2.73
N GLU A 132 -9.14 -5.99 1.79
CA GLU A 132 -10.58 -6.03 2.08
C GLU A 132 -10.96 -7.24 2.96
N GLU A 133 -10.39 -8.42 2.69
CA GLU A 133 -10.59 -9.62 3.49
C GLU A 133 -10.05 -9.43 4.92
N ALA A 134 -8.84 -8.91 5.08
CA ALA A 134 -8.26 -8.60 6.38
C ALA A 134 -9.10 -7.58 7.18
N LEU A 135 -9.63 -6.57 6.49
CA LEU A 135 -10.55 -5.60 7.10
C LEU A 135 -11.87 -6.24 7.52
N ALA A 136 -12.44 -7.13 6.69
CA ALA A 136 -13.66 -7.86 7.02
C ALA A 136 -13.48 -8.71 8.30
N ASP A 137 -12.34 -9.38 8.44
CA ASP A 137 -12.01 -10.15 9.63
C ASP A 137 -11.88 -9.24 10.88
N ALA A 138 -11.24 -8.08 10.73
CA ALA A 138 -11.12 -7.11 11.82
C ALA A 138 -12.46 -6.49 12.26
N LEU A 139 -13.44 -6.43 11.34
CA LEU A 139 -14.81 -5.99 11.61
C LEU A 139 -15.69 -7.08 12.21
N GLY A 140 -15.16 -8.26 12.53
CA GLY A 140 -15.90 -9.37 13.12
C GLY A 140 -16.45 -10.36 12.09
N GLY A 141 -15.83 -10.48 10.93
CA GLY A 141 -16.23 -11.38 9.84
C GLY A 141 -16.31 -12.85 10.23
N ALA A 142 -15.49 -13.30 11.19
CA ALA A 142 -15.56 -14.66 11.75
C ALA A 142 -16.85 -14.96 12.54
N LEU A 143 -17.58 -13.92 12.97
CA LEU A 143 -18.84 -14.00 13.73
C LEU A 143 -20.07 -13.58 12.90
N GLY A 144 -19.94 -13.49 11.56
CA GLY A 144 -21.06 -13.17 10.67
C GLY A 144 -21.34 -11.68 10.49
N GLY A 145 -20.40 -10.81 10.77
CA GLY A 145 -20.50 -9.38 10.43
C GLY A 145 -20.63 -9.19 8.91
N PRO A 146 -21.40 -8.21 8.45
CA PRO A 146 -21.68 -8.05 7.02
C PRO A 146 -20.41 -7.61 6.27
N ARG A 147 -19.86 -8.49 5.41
CA ARG A 147 -18.66 -8.25 4.58
C ARG A 147 -18.77 -7.00 3.72
N TRP A 148 -20.00 -6.58 3.37
CA TRP A 148 -20.23 -5.36 2.60
C TRP A 148 -19.68 -4.09 3.29
N ARG A 149 -19.62 -4.07 4.64
CA ARG A 149 -19.03 -2.92 5.37
C ARG A 149 -17.55 -2.79 5.08
N ALA A 150 -16.82 -3.90 5.03
CA ALA A 150 -15.41 -3.90 4.64
C ALA A 150 -15.24 -3.43 3.19
N ALA A 151 -16.06 -3.94 2.27
CA ALA A 151 -16.04 -3.56 0.87
C ALA A 151 -16.27 -2.06 0.67
N VAL A 152 -17.26 -1.48 1.35
CA VAL A 152 -17.55 -0.03 1.28
C VAL A 152 -16.38 0.77 1.84
N LEU A 153 -15.88 0.43 3.02
CA LEU A 153 -14.81 1.17 3.68
C LEU A 153 -13.48 1.09 2.92
N ALA A 154 -13.09 -0.10 2.47
CA ALA A 154 -11.93 -0.29 1.60
C ALA A 154 -12.13 0.36 0.23
N GLY A 155 -13.37 0.39 -0.28
CA GLY A 155 -13.72 1.05 -1.53
C GLY A 155 -13.51 2.56 -1.49
N VAL A 156 -13.93 3.21 -0.41
CA VAL A 156 -13.70 4.66 -0.20
C VAL A 156 -12.21 4.96 -0.08
N ASP A 157 -11.48 4.21 0.73
CA ASP A 157 -10.03 4.37 0.87
C ASP A 157 -9.31 4.21 -0.48
N ARG A 158 -9.66 3.20 -1.27
CA ARG A 158 -9.13 2.97 -2.62
C ARG A 158 -9.45 4.12 -3.59
N ALA A 159 -10.67 4.67 -3.51
CA ALA A 159 -11.09 5.79 -4.35
C ALA A 159 -10.28 7.06 -4.04
N LEU A 160 -10.06 7.37 -2.77
CA LEU A 160 -9.22 8.50 -2.35
C LEU A 160 -7.77 8.35 -2.85
N HIS A 161 -7.19 7.15 -2.74
CA HIS A 161 -5.86 6.88 -3.29
C HIS A 161 -5.82 7.00 -4.82
N ALA A 162 -6.88 6.57 -5.53
CA ALA A 162 -6.98 6.71 -6.97
C ALA A 162 -7.02 8.19 -7.38
N GLN A 163 -7.78 9.02 -6.68
CA GLN A 163 -7.84 10.46 -6.94
C GLN A 163 -6.49 11.15 -6.76
N ILE A 164 -5.73 10.78 -5.71
CA ILE A 164 -4.37 11.30 -5.54
C ILE A 164 -3.54 10.97 -6.78
N ARG A 165 -3.50 9.70 -7.19
CA ARG A 165 -2.72 9.27 -8.35
C ARG A 165 -3.10 10.00 -9.62
N ASP A 166 -4.40 10.13 -9.88
CA ASP A 166 -4.92 10.74 -11.11
C ASP A 166 -4.57 12.23 -11.17
N ARG A 167 -4.66 12.95 -10.06
CA ARG A 167 -4.30 14.37 -9.96
C ARG A 167 -2.79 14.60 -10.07
N ILE A 168 -1.97 13.78 -9.39
CA ILE A 168 -0.50 13.86 -9.50
C ILE A 168 -0.07 13.56 -10.94
N ARG A 169 -0.66 12.57 -11.59
CA ARG A 169 -0.40 12.27 -13.00
C ARG A 169 -0.82 13.42 -13.94
N ALA A 170 -1.88 14.13 -13.62
CA ALA A 170 -2.30 15.32 -14.35
C ALA A 170 -1.38 16.53 -14.10
N GLY A 171 -0.33 16.38 -13.30
CA GLY A 171 0.65 17.44 -13.01
C GLY A 171 0.18 18.44 -11.95
N ALA A 172 -0.82 18.06 -11.12
CA ALA A 172 -1.27 18.93 -10.04
C ALA A 172 -0.20 19.05 -8.94
N ASP A 173 -0.20 20.21 -8.28
CA ASP A 173 0.68 20.45 -7.15
C ASP A 173 0.35 19.52 -5.97
N PRO A 174 1.33 18.76 -5.43
CA PRO A 174 1.09 17.81 -4.36
C PRO A 174 0.44 18.41 -3.09
N GLU A 175 0.77 19.67 -2.75
CA GLU A 175 0.16 20.31 -1.57
C GLU A 175 -1.29 20.71 -1.83
N ALA A 176 -1.62 21.15 -3.04
CA ALA A 176 -3.01 21.40 -3.43
C ALA A 176 -3.82 20.09 -3.42
N VAL A 177 -3.26 19.00 -3.98
CA VAL A 177 -3.89 17.67 -3.96
C VAL A 177 -4.11 17.19 -2.52
N ARG A 178 -3.14 17.37 -1.63
CA ARG A 178 -3.26 17.02 -0.21
C ARG A 178 -4.44 17.73 0.46
N ALA A 179 -4.57 19.05 0.23
CA ALA A 179 -5.64 19.85 0.85
C ALA A 179 -7.03 19.44 0.33
N GLU A 180 -7.16 19.25 -0.99
CA GLU A 180 -8.41 18.85 -1.62
C GLU A 180 -8.84 17.44 -1.18
N VAL A 181 -7.91 16.46 -1.21
CA VAL A 181 -8.22 15.07 -0.82
C VAL A 181 -8.52 14.98 0.68
N ARG A 182 -7.94 15.83 1.52
CA ARG A 182 -8.32 15.93 2.93
C ARG A 182 -9.80 16.27 3.09
N ALA A 183 -10.26 17.32 2.42
CA ALA A 183 -11.66 17.73 2.51
C ALA A 183 -12.61 16.65 1.97
N GLU A 184 -12.24 15.99 0.89
CA GLU A 184 -13.02 14.87 0.33
C GLU A 184 -13.04 13.66 1.27
N ALA A 185 -11.91 13.31 1.89
CA ALA A 185 -11.83 12.22 2.85
C ALA A 185 -12.72 12.48 4.07
N GLU A 186 -12.65 13.69 4.63
CA GLU A 186 -13.51 14.09 5.75
C GLU A 186 -14.99 13.96 5.39
N ALA A 187 -15.40 14.48 4.24
CA ALA A 187 -16.79 14.40 3.77
C ALA A 187 -17.24 12.94 3.54
N ALA A 188 -16.39 12.11 2.92
CA ALA A 188 -16.70 10.72 2.61
C ALA A 188 -16.86 9.88 3.90
N TYR A 189 -15.91 9.99 4.84
CA TYR A 189 -15.99 9.24 6.09
C TYR A 189 -17.10 9.76 7.01
N ASP A 190 -17.42 11.05 7.00
CA ASP A 190 -18.57 11.61 7.72
C ASP A 190 -19.90 11.08 7.15
N ALA A 191 -20.01 10.94 5.84
CA ALA A 191 -21.18 10.31 5.22
C ALA A 191 -21.30 8.83 5.61
N LEU A 192 -20.20 8.07 5.61
CA LEU A 192 -20.20 6.67 6.04
C LEU A 192 -20.56 6.50 7.52
N SER A 193 -20.15 7.43 8.38
CA SER A 193 -20.45 7.38 9.81
C SER A 193 -21.96 7.51 10.10
N LYS A 194 -22.72 8.11 9.18
CA LYS A 194 -24.19 8.23 9.29
C LYS A 194 -24.94 6.98 8.82
N LEU A 195 -24.25 6.09 8.10
CA LEU A 195 -24.82 4.84 7.58
C LEU A 195 -24.47 3.63 8.46
N ALA A 196 -23.56 3.79 9.42
CA ALA A 196 -23.10 2.76 10.34
C ALA A 196 -23.88 2.79 11.65
#